data_ebdc07d37f9676dd8bf1b8907ce8e72f
#
_entry.id   ebdc07d37f9676dd8bf1b8907ce8e72f
#
_cell.length_a   1.000
_cell.length_b   1.000
_cell.length_c   1.000
_cell.angle_alpha   90.00
_cell.angle_beta   90.00
_cell.angle_gamma   90.00
#
_symmetry.space_group_name_H-M   'P 1'
#
loop_
_entity.id
_entity.type
_entity.pdbx_description
1 polymer ?
#
loop_
_entity_poly.entity_id
_entity_poly.type
_entity_poly.pdbx_seq_one_letter_code
_entity_poly.pdbx_strand_id
1 'polypeptide(L)'
;VVATGGGFPCEPGVMDRLLQLGTVVWLAADFESAYARANRVGGRPMLASRSAEDAAALYRVRQDSYRRAHLALDTTHMSVDAVVARIVRHLRERERSARRAGSSSPPLDMPAGVGERREGDV
;
A
#
# COMPACT_ATOMS: atom_id res chain seq x y z
N VAL A 1 9.48 7.54 3.71
CA VAL A 1 8.16 7.00 4.07
C VAL A 1 7.12 8.08 3.91
N VAL A 2 6.01 7.72 3.30
CA VAL A 2 4.91 8.65 3.07
C VAL A 2 3.64 8.04 3.67
N ALA A 3 2.95 8.81 4.47
CA ALA A 3 1.65 8.42 4.99
C ALA A 3 0.59 9.24 4.25
N THR A 4 -0.26 8.57 3.49
CA THR A 4 -1.33 9.24 2.77
C THR A 4 -2.57 9.35 3.63
N GLY A 5 -3.41 10.30 3.34
CA GLY A 5 -4.75 10.29 3.91
C GLY A 5 -5.54 9.11 3.33
N GLY A 6 -6.60 8.71 4.02
CA GLY A 6 -7.38 7.54 3.61
C GLY A 6 -8.05 7.67 2.26
N GLY A 7 -8.41 8.88 1.87
CA GLY A 7 -9.09 9.10 0.60
C GLY A 7 -8.17 9.18 -0.60
N PHE A 8 -6.93 9.59 -0.41
CA PHE A 8 -6.02 9.80 -1.52
C PHE A 8 -5.79 8.54 -2.37
N PRO A 9 -5.53 7.37 -1.77
CA PRO A 9 -5.32 6.16 -2.59
C PRO A 9 -6.56 5.72 -3.36
N CYS A 10 -7.73 6.23 -2.99
CA CYS A 10 -9.00 5.85 -3.62
C CYS A 10 -9.34 6.73 -4.81
N GLU A 11 -8.59 7.82 -5.03
CA GLU A 11 -8.80 8.66 -6.21
C GLU A 11 -8.43 7.89 -7.48
N PRO A 12 -9.15 8.12 -8.58
CA PRO A 12 -8.89 7.37 -9.81
C PRO A 12 -7.44 7.45 -10.24
N GLY A 13 -6.83 6.31 -10.48
CA GLY A 13 -5.46 6.19 -10.96
C GLY A 13 -4.37 6.38 -9.92
N VAL A 14 -4.71 6.82 -8.71
CA VAL A 14 -3.70 7.10 -7.70
C VAL A 14 -3.05 5.81 -7.18
N MET A 15 -3.86 4.78 -6.89
CA MET A 15 -3.28 3.52 -6.41
C MET A 15 -2.34 2.91 -7.44
N ASP A 16 -2.69 2.97 -8.73
CA ASP A 16 -1.80 2.48 -9.78
C ASP A 16 -0.45 3.18 -9.73
N ARG A 17 -0.48 4.49 -9.52
CA ARG A 17 0.75 5.27 -9.47
C ARG A 17 1.57 4.95 -8.22
N LEU A 18 0.90 4.83 -7.09
CA LEU A 18 1.58 4.50 -5.83
C LEU A 18 2.28 3.14 -5.92
N LEU A 19 1.62 2.16 -6.52
CA LEU A 19 2.19 0.82 -6.66
C LEU A 19 3.45 0.82 -7.52
N GLN A 20 3.58 1.77 -8.44
CA GLN A 20 4.77 1.93 -9.27
C GLN A 20 5.89 2.68 -8.54
N LEU A 21 5.53 3.59 -7.64
CA LEU A 21 6.50 4.45 -6.99
C LEU A 21 7.20 3.82 -5.79
N GLY A 22 6.59 2.84 -5.17
CA GLY A 22 7.20 2.22 -3.99
C GLY A 22 6.36 1.09 -3.45
N THR A 23 6.71 0.62 -2.26
CA THR A 23 5.97 -0.44 -1.59
C THR A 23 4.78 0.18 -0.86
N VAL A 24 3.59 -0.23 -1.23
CA VAL A 24 2.36 0.25 -0.61
C VAL A 24 1.92 -0.73 0.46
N VAL A 25 1.70 -0.22 1.65
CA VAL A 25 1.26 -1.01 2.80
C VAL A 25 -0.10 -0.51 3.26
N TRP A 26 -1.04 -1.43 3.37
CA TRP A 26 -2.35 -1.14 3.94
C TRP A 26 -2.34 -1.58 5.41
N LEU A 27 -2.49 -0.61 6.30
CA LEU A 27 -2.63 -0.89 7.72
C LEU A 27 -4.12 -1.08 8.01
N ALA A 28 -4.56 -2.32 7.89
CA ALA A 28 -5.97 -2.65 8.03
C ALA A 28 -6.36 -2.74 9.49
N ALA A 29 -7.60 -2.37 9.79
CA ALA A 29 -8.20 -2.55 11.09
C ALA A 29 -9.69 -2.78 10.86
N ASP A 30 -10.37 -3.44 11.80
CA ASP A 30 -11.81 -3.54 11.66
C ASP A 30 -12.43 -2.15 11.78
N PHE A 31 -13.65 -2.02 11.27
CA PHE A 31 -14.29 -0.70 11.21
C PHE A 31 -14.44 -0.08 12.60
N GLU A 32 -14.83 -0.89 13.59
CA GLU A 32 -15.08 -0.36 14.93
C GLU A 32 -13.81 0.21 15.55
N SER A 33 -12.70 -0.50 15.39
CA SER A 33 -11.40 -0.02 15.88
C SER A 33 -10.96 1.25 15.16
N ALA A 34 -11.12 1.28 13.84
CA ALA A 34 -10.75 2.44 13.05
C ALA A 34 -11.60 3.66 13.43
N TYR A 35 -12.89 3.44 13.60
CA TYR A 35 -13.81 4.51 13.96
C TYR A 35 -13.49 5.07 15.35
N ALA A 36 -13.22 4.18 16.30
CA ALA A 36 -12.85 4.59 17.66
C ALA A 36 -11.56 5.38 17.69
N ARG A 37 -10.55 4.94 16.90
CA ARG A 37 -9.27 5.67 16.80
C ARG A 37 -9.47 7.06 16.22
N ALA A 38 -10.28 7.18 15.18
CA ALA A 38 -10.54 8.47 14.55
C ALA A 38 -11.23 9.43 15.50
N ASN A 39 -12.21 8.94 16.25
CA ASN A 39 -12.92 9.79 17.21
C ASN A 39 -12.03 10.20 18.37
N ARG A 40 -11.16 9.31 18.82
CA ARG A 40 -10.29 9.60 19.97
C ARG A 40 -9.25 10.66 19.66
N VAL A 41 -8.69 10.60 18.44
CA VAL A 41 -7.66 11.55 18.05
C VAL A 41 -8.24 12.93 17.73
N GLY A 42 -9.49 12.97 17.26
CA GLY A 42 -10.15 14.24 16.98
C GLY A 42 -9.63 14.99 15.79
N GLY A 43 -8.74 14.40 15.01
CA GLY A 43 -8.15 15.05 13.85
C GLY A 43 -8.66 14.56 12.51
N ARG A 44 -9.86 13.96 12.49
CA ARG A 44 -10.41 13.38 11.27
C ARG A 44 -11.84 13.86 11.05
N PRO A 45 -11.99 15.09 10.55
CA PRO A 45 -13.32 15.68 10.43
C PRO A 45 -14.27 14.88 9.53
N MET A 46 -13.75 14.21 8.52
CA MET A 46 -14.62 13.43 7.64
C MET A 46 -15.31 12.27 8.35
N LEU A 47 -14.60 11.61 9.29
CA LEU A 47 -15.22 10.56 10.07
C LEU A 47 -16.00 11.09 11.25
N ALA A 48 -15.48 12.14 11.90
CA ALA A 48 -16.12 12.71 13.09
C ALA A 48 -17.45 13.37 12.78
N SER A 49 -17.62 13.92 11.57
CA SER A 49 -18.84 14.63 11.19
C SER A 49 -19.89 13.73 10.57
N ARG A 50 -19.61 12.43 10.38
CA ARG A 50 -20.53 11.50 9.76
C ARG A 50 -21.17 10.60 10.81
N SER A 51 -22.36 10.09 10.48
CA SER A 51 -22.97 9.06 11.29
C SER A 51 -22.13 7.78 11.19
N ALA A 52 -22.33 6.86 12.14
CA ALA A 52 -21.63 5.59 12.11
C ALA A 52 -21.95 4.79 10.84
N GLU A 53 -23.19 4.89 10.36
CA GLU A 53 -23.59 4.20 9.13
C GLU A 53 -22.90 4.75 7.91
N ASP A 54 -22.81 6.07 7.80
CA ASP A 54 -22.10 6.70 6.68
C ASP A 54 -20.63 6.39 6.71
N ALA A 55 -20.04 6.39 7.90
CA ALA A 55 -18.64 6.05 8.06
C ALA A 55 -18.36 4.60 7.67
N ALA A 56 -19.27 3.68 8.03
CA ALA A 56 -19.12 2.28 7.66
C ALA A 56 -19.22 2.08 6.15
N ALA A 57 -20.14 2.80 5.50
CA ALA A 57 -20.27 2.73 4.05
C ALA A 57 -19.02 3.23 3.36
N LEU A 58 -18.46 4.34 3.83
CA LEU A 58 -17.23 4.90 3.28
C LEU A 58 -16.06 3.92 3.46
N TYR A 59 -15.98 3.30 4.62
CA TYR A 59 -14.94 2.31 4.90
C TYR A 59 -14.99 1.15 3.90
N ARG A 60 -16.19 0.61 3.66
CA ARG A 60 -16.36 -0.50 2.73
C ARG A 60 -15.95 -0.13 1.30
N VAL A 61 -16.35 1.05 0.85
CA VAL A 61 -16.00 1.50 -0.50
C VAL A 61 -14.48 1.63 -0.65
N ARG A 62 -13.82 2.17 0.35
CA ARG A 62 -12.38 2.39 0.30
C ARG A 62 -11.56 1.11 0.35
N GLN A 63 -12.09 0.06 0.97
CA GLN A 63 -11.38 -1.21 1.08
C GLN A 63 -11.01 -1.81 -0.27
N ASP A 64 -11.84 -1.60 -1.29
CA ASP A 64 -11.55 -2.14 -2.62
C ASP A 64 -10.24 -1.58 -3.17
N SER A 65 -9.96 -0.30 -2.94
CA SER A 65 -8.68 0.29 -3.34
C SER A 65 -7.54 -0.22 -2.45
N TYR A 66 -7.75 -0.29 -1.16
CA TYR A 66 -6.71 -0.68 -0.21
C TYR A 66 -6.25 -2.12 -0.43
N ARG A 67 -7.14 -3.01 -0.88
CA ARG A 67 -6.79 -4.41 -1.15
C ARG A 67 -5.72 -4.56 -2.22
N ARG A 68 -5.50 -3.54 -3.01
CA ARG A 68 -4.49 -3.56 -4.07
C ARG A 68 -3.07 -3.32 -3.56
N ALA A 69 -2.90 -2.98 -2.28
CA ALA A 69 -1.59 -2.72 -1.69
C ALA A 69 -0.69 -3.96 -1.77
N HIS A 70 0.62 -3.73 -1.76
CA HIS A 70 1.58 -4.83 -1.80
C HIS A 70 1.53 -5.68 -0.54
N LEU A 71 1.24 -5.06 0.59
CA LEU A 71 1.17 -5.74 1.89
C LEU A 71 -0.04 -5.22 2.65
N ALA A 72 -0.80 -6.13 3.23
CA ALA A 72 -1.89 -5.76 4.12
C ALA A 72 -1.60 -6.35 5.50
N LEU A 73 -1.64 -5.50 6.52
CA LEU A 73 -1.44 -5.93 7.90
C LEU A 73 -2.69 -5.62 8.70
N ASP A 74 -3.26 -6.63 9.35
CA ASP A 74 -4.36 -6.41 10.27
C ASP A 74 -3.77 -5.89 11.59
N THR A 75 -3.92 -4.61 11.84
CA THR A 75 -3.33 -3.94 12.99
C THR A 75 -4.26 -3.86 14.19
N THR A 76 -5.42 -4.52 14.13
CA THR A 76 -6.45 -4.41 15.17
C THR A 76 -5.88 -4.68 16.56
N HIS A 77 -5.03 -5.69 16.68
CA HIS A 77 -4.45 -6.10 17.96
C HIS A 77 -2.93 -5.98 18.00
N MET A 78 -2.35 -5.17 17.11
CA MET A 78 -0.90 -5.01 17.06
C MET A 78 -0.48 -3.68 17.69
N SER A 79 0.65 -3.70 18.37
CA SER A 79 1.30 -2.46 18.82
C SER A 79 1.96 -1.77 17.65
N VAL A 80 2.26 -0.48 17.81
CA VAL A 80 2.98 0.27 16.78
C VAL A 80 4.33 -0.39 16.49
N ASP A 81 5.06 -0.79 17.53
CA ASP A 81 6.35 -1.44 17.35
C ASP A 81 6.24 -2.74 16.57
N ALA A 82 5.20 -3.54 16.82
CA ALA A 82 4.97 -4.77 16.10
C ALA A 82 4.66 -4.51 14.63
N VAL A 83 3.88 -3.47 14.35
CA VAL A 83 3.56 -3.09 12.97
C VAL A 83 4.83 -2.68 12.23
N VAL A 84 5.64 -1.83 12.86
CA VAL A 84 6.90 -1.38 12.25
C VAL A 84 7.82 -2.57 11.96
N ALA A 85 7.95 -3.49 12.93
CA ALA A 85 8.80 -4.66 12.74
C ALA A 85 8.35 -5.52 11.55
N ARG A 86 7.04 -5.68 11.39
CA ARG A 86 6.50 -6.46 10.26
C ARG A 86 6.79 -5.78 8.93
N ILE A 87 6.61 -4.48 8.86
CA ILE A 87 6.88 -3.73 7.63
C ILE A 87 8.35 -3.83 7.26
N VAL A 88 9.24 -3.61 8.22
CA VAL A 88 10.67 -3.68 7.97
C VAL A 88 11.08 -5.07 7.47
N ARG A 89 10.54 -6.12 8.10
CA ARG A 89 10.84 -7.48 7.67
C ARG A 89 10.39 -7.72 6.23
N HIS A 90 9.20 -7.25 5.88
CA HIS A 90 8.67 -7.41 4.53
C HIS A 90 9.56 -6.72 3.51
N LEU A 91 10.00 -5.50 3.81
CA LEU A 91 10.86 -4.74 2.90
C LEU A 91 12.21 -5.44 2.70
N ARG A 92 12.76 -6.00 3.76
CA ARG A 92 14.02 -6.73 3.67
C ARG A 92 13.89 -8.01 2.85
N GLU A 93 12.78 -8.70 2.99
CA GLU A 93 12.50 -9.91 2.21
C GLU A 93 12.36 -9.58 0.74
N ARG A 94 11.69 -8.48 0.42
CA ARG A 94 11.57 -8.04 -0.96
C ARG A 94 12.91 -7.66 -1.56
N GLU A 95 13.75 -7.02 -0.78
CA GLU A 95 15.11 -6.68 -1.20
C GLU A 95 15.94 -7.93 -1.52
N ARG A 96 15.85 -8.91 -0.64
CA ARG A 96 16.58 -10.17 -0.86
C ARG A 96 16.08 -10.90 -2.10
N SER A 97 14.78 -10.92 -2.32
CA SER A 97 14.19 -11.54 -3.50
C SER A 97 14.65 -10.84 -4.77
N ALA A 98 14.68 -9.51 -4.75
CA ALA A 98 15.12 -8.73 -5.88
C ALA A 98 16.60 -9.01 -6.21
N ARG A 99 17.44 -9.12 -5.18
CA ARG A 99 18.85 -9.43 -5.38
C ARG A 99 19.03 -10.82 -5.97
N ARG A 100 18.27 -11.79 -5.48
CA ARG A 100 18.33 -13.15 -6.02
C ARG A 100 17.92 -13.19 -7.48
N ALA A 101 16.83 -12.51 -7.81
CA ALA A 101 16.37 -12.44 -9.19
C ALA A 101 17.42 -11.79 -10.08
N GLY A 102 18.06 -10.72 -9.58
CA GLY A 102 19.11 -10.05 -10.31
C GLY A 102 20.32 -10.92 -10.54
N SER A 103 20.74 -11.67 -9.52
CA SER A 103 21.92 -12.51 -9.63
C SER A 103 21.68 -13.76 -10.47
N SER A 104 20.43 -14.18 -10.61
CA SER A 104 20.09 -15.33 -11.44
C SER A 104 19.71 -14.93 -12.85
N SER A 105 19.78 -13.68 -13.20
CA SER A 105 19.50 -13.22 -14.56
C SER A 105 20.49 -13.81 -15.53
N PRO A 106 20.04 -14.25 -16.67
CA PRO A 106 20.96 -14.69 -17.70
C PRO A 106 21.79 -13.52 -18.15
N PRO A 107 22.95 -13.76 -18.54
CA PRO A 107 23.74 -12.73 -19.14
C PRO A 107 23.00 -12.22 -20.33
N LEU A 108 22.97 -11.42 -20.59
CA LEU A 108 22.19 -10.99 -21.46
C LEU A 108 22.37 -11.07 -22.73
N ASP A 109 22.37 -11.68 -23.06
CA ASP A 109 22.36 -11.86 -24.21
C ASP A 109 21.40 -11.14 -24.74
N MET A 110 21.10 -10.78 -24.71
CA MET A 110 20.32 -10.09 -25.06
C MET A 110 20.55 -9.08 -25.73
N PRO A 111 20.87 -9.08 -26.37
CA PRO A 111 21.02 -8.18 -26.88
C PRO A 111 20.24 -7.50 -27.27
N ALA A 112 20.38 -7.81 -27.43
CA ALA A 112 19.78 -7.23 -27.61
C ALA A 112 19.07 -6.68 -27.87
N GLY A 113 19.10 -7.01 -27.75
CA GLY A 113 18.22 -6.59 -27.74
C GLY A 113 17.84 -5.75 -27.97
N VAL A 114 18.06 -5.88 -27.94
CA VAL A 114 17.55 -5.22 -27.81
C VAL A 114 17.20 -4.34 -28.32
N GLY A 115 17.44 -4.27 -28.35
CA GLY A 115 16.90 -3.52 -28.50
C GLY A 115 16.45 -2.83 -29.17
N GLU A 116 16.49 -2.95 -29.23
CA GLU A 116 15.88 -2.53 -29.62
C GLU A 116 14.97 -1.97 -29.78
N ARG A 117 14.88 -2.05 -29.63
CA ARG A 117 13.84 -1.70 -29.61
C ARG A 117 13.41 -0.57 -29.79
N ARG A 118 13.94 -0.38 -29.91
CA ARG A 118 13.46 0.39 -29.95
C ARG A 118 13.02 1.17 -30.78
N GLU A 119 13.36 1.00 -31.29
CA GLU A 119 12.72 1.36 -31.92
C GLU A 119 11.92 1.65 -32.10
N GLY A 120 11.99 1.37 -32.25
CA GLY A 120 10.85 1.54 -32.22
C GLY A 120 10.23 1.83 -31.87
N ASP A 121 10.43 1.55 -31.52
CA ASP A 121 9.66 1.77 -30.93
C ASP A 121 9.24 2.53 -30.73
N VAL A 122 9.70 2.64 -31.02
CA VAL A 122 9.13 3.29 -30.68
C VAL A 122 8.64 3.66 -30.74
#